data_bd88e8e6a8459130dd7b379e26c46c2c
#
_entry.id   bd88e8e6a8459130dd7b379e26c46c2c
#
_cell.length_a   1.000
_cell.length_b   1.000
_cell.length_c   1.000
_cell.angle_alpha   90.00
_cell.angle_beta   90.00
_cell.angle_gamma   90.00
#
_symmetry.space_group_name_H-M   'P 1'
#
loop_
_entity.id
_entity.type
_entity.pdbx_description
1 polymer ?
#
loop_
_entity_poly.entity_id
_entity_poly.type
_entity_poly.pdbx_seq_one_letter_code
_entity_poly.pdbx_strand_id
1 'polypeptide(L)'
;MLCQPGGYRLSLSDTEKFSVAIGKRVLDKELVPGGTIPVYSANVTEPFGFIDKLLITDFSVPSVLWGIDGDWMTSYMPEGKEFYPTDHCGVLRCKIPEVNPRYLAHILEVEGKKMGFSRSYRASIDRVQGITFTVPDMAVQDDAMKKVADYESKIAEAELRLEKIAAQRNDIIRKALEDG
;
A
#
# COMPACT_ATOMS: atom_id res chain seq x y z
N MET A 1 -4.61 -2.65 30.45
CA MET A 1 -5.56 -1.62 29.95
C MET A 1 -6.87 -2.30 29.68
N LEU A 2 -7.96 -1.96 30.37
CA LEU A 2 -9.25 -2.62 30.20
C LEU A 2 -9.84 -2.19 28.83
N CYS A 3 -10.16 -3.17 28.01
CA CYS A 3 -10.83 -2.99 26.71
C CYS A 3 -12.15 -2.23 26.93
N GLN A 4 -12.26 -1.04 26.34
CA GLN A 4 -13.55 -0.36 26.29
C GLN A 4 -14.40 -0.98 25.16
N PRO A 5 -15.68 -1.28 25.35
CA PRO A 5 -16.55 -1.69 24.25
C PRO A 5 -16.66 -0.54 23.25
N GLY A 6 -15.93 -0.64 22.11
CA GLY A 6 -15.90 0.39 21.08
C GLY A 6 -14.54 0.59 20.42
N GLY A 7 -13.47 -0.04 20.91
CA GLY A 7 -12.12 0.06 20.33
C GLY A 7 -11.29 1.24 20.86
N TYR A 8 -10.05 1.35 20.38
CA TYR A 8 -9.09 2.38 20.78
C TYR A 8 -9.09 3.53 19.78
N ARG A 9 -9.22 4.76 20.27
CA ARG A 9 -9.01 5.95 19.43
C ARG A 9 -7.54 6.29 19.37
N LEU A 10 -7.01 6.44 18.15
CA LEU A 10 -5.63 6.70 17.84
C LEU A 10 -5.49 7.92 16.94
N SER A 11 -4.31 8.54 16.94
CA SER A 11 -3.94 9.63 16.05
C SER A 11 -2.59 9.34 15.41
N LEU A 12 -2.45 9.56 14.11
CA LEU A 12 -1.16 9.44 13.42
C LEU A 12 -0.16 10.52 13.82
N SER A 13 -0.58 11.56 14.53
CA SER A 13 0.31 12.55 15.14
C SER A 13 1.05 12.05 16.39
N ASP A 14 0.60 10.91 16.97
CA ASP A 14 1.24 10.31 18.12
C ASP A 14 2.56 9.61 17.70
N THR A 15 3.67 10.32 17.82
CA THR A 15 4.99 9.84 17.40
C THR A 15 5.53 8.69 18.26
N GLU A 16 4.98 8.45 19.45
CA GLU A 16 5.29 7.26 20.24
C GLU A 16 4.71 5.98 19.63
N LYS A 17 3.57 6.10 18.93
CA LYS A 17 2.85 4.98 18.34
C LYS A 17 3.08 4.82 16.84
N PHE A 18 3.36 5.92 16.13
CA PHE A 18 3.51 5.90 14.69
C PHE A 18 4.76 6.64 14.24
N SER A 19 5.31 6.21 13.12
CA SER A 19 6.34 6.91 12.38
C SER A 19 5.79 7.27 11.01
N VAL A 20 5.82 8.56 10.67
CA VAL A 20 5.35 9.09 9.39
C VAL A 20 6.49 9.81 8.71
N ALA A 21 6.86 9.40 7.51
CA ALA A 21 7.96 9.95 6.75
C ALA A 21 7.64 10.02 5.25
N ILE A 22 8.45 10.74 4.49
CA ILE A 22 8.51 10.67 3.02
C ILE A 22 9.89 10.23 2.57
N GLY A 23 9.97 9.72 1.35
CA GLY A 23 11.24 9.32 0.77
C GLY A 23 12.02 10.47 0.15
N LYS A 24 12.94 10.12 -0.75
CA LYS A 24 13.79 11.07 -1.48
C LYS A 24 13.62 10.91 -2.97
N ARG A 25 13.69 12.04 -3.66
CA ARG A 25 13.59 12.10 -5.12
C ARG A 25 14.60 11.16 -5.79
N VAL A 26 14.10 10.45 -6.80
CA VAL A 26 14.87 9.64 -7.73
C VAL A 26 14.68 10.23 -9.11
N LEU A 27 15.76 10.42 -9.85
CA LEU A 27 15.71 10.86 -11.25
C LEU A 27 15.71 9.64 -12.16
N ASP A 28 15.14 9.74 -13.35
CA ASP A 28 15.07 8.64 -14.33
C ASP A 28 16.45 8.01 -14.62
N LYS A 29 17.50 8.86 -14.68
CA LYS A 29 18.89 8.41 -14.88
C LYS A 29 19.48 7.60 -13.72
N GLU A 30 18.82 7.58 -12.56
CA GLU A 30 19.23 6.80 -11.38
C GLU A 30 18.57 5.43 -11.36
N LEU A 31 17.55 5.22 -12.20
CA LEU A 31 16.91 3.92 -12.36
C LEU A 31 17.87 2.95 -13.05
N VAL A 32 17.87 1.71 -12.56
CA VAL A 32 18.77 0.65 -13.05
C VAL A 32 17.94 -0.41 -13.77
N PRO A 33 18.09 -0.58 -15.10
CA PRO A 33 17.47 -1.69 -15.81
C PRO A 33 17.92 -3.04 -15.20
N GLY A 34 16.96 -3.82 -14.69
CA GLY A 34 17.26 -5.07 -13.98
C GLY A 34 17.69 -4.90 -12.53
N GLY A 35 17.59 -3.70 -11.97
CA GLY A 35 17.77 -3.45 -10.53
C GLY A 35 16.82 -4.27 -9.67
N THR A 36 17.17 -4.47 -8.41
CA THR A 36 16.46 -5.40 -7.51
C THR A 36 15.48 -4.71 -6.58
N ILE A 37 15.69 -3.44 -6.26
CA ILE A 37 14.90 -2.69 -5.28
C ILE A 37 13.85 -1.87 -5.99
N PRO A 38 12.54 -2.17 -5.82
CA PRO A 38 11.46 -1.41 -6.44
C PRO A 38 11.35 0.00 -5.86
N VAL A 39 11.19 0.98 -6.73
CA VAL A 39 11.00 2.39 -6.39
C VAL A 39 9.51 2.73 -6.45
N TYR A 40 8.96 3.21 -5.35
CA TYR A 40 7.56 3.67 -5.28
C TYR A 40 7.48 5.19 -5.23
N SER A 41 6.55 5.75 -6.00
CA SER A 41 6.30 7.17 -6.12
C SER A 41 4.84 7.49 -5.75
N ALA A 42 4.16 8.38 -6.46
CA ALA A 42 2.75 8.67 -6.22
C ALA A 42 1.83 7.45 -6.46
N ASN A 43 2.19 6.57 -7.40
CA ASN A 43 1.61 5.23 -7.48
C ASN A 43 2.37 4.32 -6.50
N VAL A 44 1.67 3.83 -5.48
CA VAL A 44 2.24 2.95 -4.45
C VAL A 44 1.84 1.49 -4.62
N THR A 45 1.10 1.15 -5.68
CA THR A 45 0.71 -0.23 -6.02
C THR A 45 1.64 -0.86 -7.04
N GLU A 46 2.22 -0.04 -7.93
CA GLU A 46 3.15 -0.46 -8.95
C GLU A 46 4.47 0.32 -8.83
N PRO A 47 5.62 -0.33 -8.97
CA PRO A 47 6.90 0.36 -8.92
C PRO A 47 7.07 1.31 -10.12
N PHE A 48 7.58 2.50 -9.86
CA PHE A 48 8.00 3.48 -10.87
C PHE A 48 9.20 2.99 -11.69
N GLY A 49 10.02 2.13 -11.10
CA GLY A 49 11.21 1.53 -11.68
C GLY A 49 11.98 0.78 -10.60
N PHE A 50 13.25 0.47 -10.88
CA PHE A 50 14.12 -0.26 -9.96
C PHE A 50 15.44 0.47 -9.74
N ILE A 51 16.08 0.23 -8.59
CA ILE A 51 17.33 0.85 -8.18
C ILE A 51 18.16 -0.16 -7.37
N ASP A 52 19.48 0.07 -7.24
CA ASP A 52 20.38 -0.79 -6.45
C ASP A 52 20.91 -0.10 -5.19
N LYS A 53 20.16 0.84 -4.65
CA LYS A 53 20.47 1.51 -3.37
C LYS A 53 19.26 1.57 -2.46
N LEU A 54 19.48 1.57 -1.16
CA LEU A 54 18.46 1.72 -0.14
C LEU A 54 18.47 3.13 0.45
N LEU A 55 17.28 3.68 0.73
CA LEU A 55 17.10 4.85 1.58
C LEU A 55 16.75 4.45 3.00
N ILE A 56 15.93 3.43 3.13
CA ILE A 56 15.54 2.79 4.38
C ILE A 56 16.43 1.56 4.53
N THR A 57 16.94 1.33 5.72
CA THR A 57 17.84 0.19 6.02
C THR A 57 17.21 -0.82 6.97
N ASP A 58 16.13 -0.45 7.65
CA ASP A 58 15.39 -1.34 8.54
C ASP A 58 14.06 -1.74 7.89
N PHE A 59 13.95 -3.01 7.54
CA PHE A 59 12.75 -3.67 7.01
C PHE A 59 12.20 -4.73 7.98
N SER A 60 12.65 -4.75 9.24
CA SER A 60 12.16 -5.66 10.27
C SER A 60 10.72 -5.39 10.72
N VAL A 61 10.15 -4.25 10.30
CA VAL A 61 8.75 -3.91 10.56
C VAL A 61 8.02 -3.59 9.26
N PRO A 62 6.74 -3.99 9.15
CA PRO A 62 5.91 -3.66 8.01
C PRO A 62 5.75 -2.16 7.81
N SER A 63 5.49 -1.74 6.60
CA SER A 63 5.22 -0.35 6.25
C SER A 63 3.90 -0.22 5.48
N VAL A 64 3.22 0.90 5.66
CA VAL A 64 2.09 1.32 4.83
C VAL A 64 2.56 2.49 3.99
N LEU A 65 2.45 2.37 2.67
CA LEU A 65 2.77 3.43 1.74
C LEU A 65 1.51 4.20 1.35
N TRP A 66 1.67 5.48 1.04
CA TRP A 66 0.61 6.28 0.42
C TRP A 66 1.19 7.21 -0.64
N GLY A 67 0.39 7.46 -1.70
CA GLY A 67 0.70 8.48 -2.71
C GLY A 67 0.43 9.88 -2.18
N ILE A 68 1.43 10.77 -2.26
CA ILE A 68 1.29 12.17 -1.81
C ILE A 68 0.55 12.99 -2.87
N ASP A 69 0.79 12.70 -4.12
CA ASP A 69 0.19 13.35 -5.29
C ASP A 69 -0.60 12.34 -6.13
N GLY A 70 -1.55 12.83 -6.91
CA GLY A 70 -2.35 11.97 -7.78
C GLY A 70 -3.63 11.49 -7.13
N ASP A 71 -4.12 10.35 -7.57
CA ASP A 71 -5.28 9.70 -6.99
C ASP A 71 -4.90 9.05 -5.67
N TRP A 72 -5.78 9.17 -4.67
CA TRP A 72 -5.50 8.62 -3.36
C TRP A 72 -5.43 7.09 -3.40
N MET A 73 -4.30 6.55 -2.95
CA MET A 73 -4.08 5.11 -2.82
C MET A 73 -3.10 4.80 -1.70
N THR A 74 -3.24 3.60 -1.15
CA THR A 74 -2.35 3.06 -0.13
C THR A 74 -1.86 1.67 -0.55
N SER A 75 -0.74 1.23 0.02
CA SER A 75 -0.22 -0.11 -0.20
C SER A 75 0.43 -0.65 1.07
N TYR A 76 0.28 -1.94 1.32
CA TYR A 76 0.94 -2.62 2.43
C TYR A 76 2.25 -3.26 1.97
N MET A 77 3.34 -2.95 2.67
CA MET A 77 4.64 -3.58 2.49
C MET A 77 4.94 -4.49 3.68
N PRO A 78 5.00 -5.81 3.47
CA PRO A 78 5.28 -6.75 4.55
C PRO A 78 6.70 -6.60 5.09
N GLU A 79 6.92 -7.15 6.26
CA GLU A 79 8.26 -7.32 6.85
C GLU A 79 9.21 -8.01 5.86
N GLY A 80 10.47 -7.59 5.83
CA GLY A 80 11.51 -8.13 4.97
C GLY A 80 11.46 -7.66 3.52
N LYS A 81 10.40 -6.99 3.07
CA LYS A 81 10.30 -6.49 1.69
C LYS A 81 11.02 -5.16 1.54
N GLU A 82 12.13 -5.18 0.82
CA GLU A 82 12.89 -3.97 0.47
C GLU A 82 12.15 -3.13 -0.57
N PHE A 83 12.20 -1.80 -0.40
CA PHE A 83 11.67 -0.81 -1.34
C PHE A 83 12.36 0.54 -1.15
N TYR A 84 12.28 1.39 -2.17
CA TYR A 84 12.75 2.76 -2.12
C TYR A 84 11.56 3.72 -2.31
N PRO A 85 11.19 4.52 -1.30
CA PRO A 85 10.16 5.56 -1.44
C PRO A 85 10.76 6.83 -2.05
N THR A 86 10.07 7.44 -3.02
CA THR A 86 10.42 8.77 -3.51
C THR A 86 9.84 9.88 -2.62
N ASP A 87 10.14 11.14 -2.94
CA ASP A 87 9.54 12.34 -2.34
C ASP A 87 8.03 12.49 -2.60
N HIS A 88 7.44 11.65 -3.47
CA HIS A 88 6.00 11.54 -3.71
C HIS A 88 5.36 10.29 -3.05
N CYS A 89 6.14 9.54 -2.28
CA CYS A 89 5.71 8.36 -1.55
C CYS A 89 5.89 8.57 -0.05
N GLY A 90 4.79 8.51 0.69
CA GLY A 90 4.80 8.51 2.14
C GLY A 90 4.95 7.10 2.71
N VAL A 91 5.53 7.01 3.90
CA VAL A 91 5.78 5.77 4.64
C VAL A 91 5.25 5.93 6.05
N LEU A 92 4.27 5.11 6.42
CA LEU A 92 3.70 5.00 7.77
C LEU A 92 4.12 3.66 8.37
N ARG A 93 4.62 3.68 9.60
CA ARG A 93 4.94 2.49 10.39
C ARG A 93 4.26 2.55 11.74
N CYS A 94 3.70 1.42 12.17
CA CYS A 94 3.14 1.24 13.49
C CYS A 94 4.21 0.73 14.46
N LYS A 95 4.27 1.31 15.67
CA LYS A 95 5.25 0.96 16.72
C LYS A 95 4.60 0.21 17.88
N ILE A 96 3.28 0.01 17.83
CA ILE A 96 2.52 -0.61 18.91
C ILE A 96 1.88 -1.93 18.45
N PRO A 97 1.79 -2.94 19.31
CA PRO A 97 1.26 -4.25 18.95
C PRO A 97 -0.27 -4.29 18.83
N GLU A 98 -0.97 -3.25 19.30
CA GLU A 98 -2.44 -3.19 19.29
C GLU A 98 -3.05 -2.88 17.91
N VAL A 99 -2.21 -2.59 16.92
CA VAL A 99 -2.66 -2.28 15.56
C VAL A 99 -2.00 -3.22 14.56
N ASN A 100 -2.80 -4.02 13.88
CA ASN A 100 -2.35 -4.82 12.75
C ASN A 100 -1.95 -3.90 11.58
N PRO A 101 -0.70 -3.93 11.09
CA PRO A 101 -0.23 -3.01 10.05
C PRO A 101 -0.98 -3.15 8.71
N ARG A 102 -1.46 -4.35 8.38
CA ARG A 102 -2.27 -4.57 7.17
C ARG A 102 -3.67 -3.95 7.33
N TYR A 103 -4.25 -4.07 8.52
CA TYR A 103 -5.51 -3.38 8.87
C TYR A 103 -5.33 -1.86 8.83
N LEU A 104 -4.18 -1.35 9.31
CA LEU A 104 -3.84 0.07 9.24
C LEU A 104 -3.80 0.61 7.80
N ALA A 105 -3.34 -0.18 6.83
CA ALA A 105 -3.34 0.22 5.42
C ALA A 105 -4.78 0.48 4.92
N HIS A 106 -5.73 -0.38 5.25
CA HIS A 106 -7.14 -0.20 4.91
C HIS A 106 -7.78 0.98 5.64
N ILE A 107 -7.44 1.18 6.93
CA ILE A 107 -7.90 2.37 7.67
C ILE A 107 -7.38 3.64 7.00
N LEU A 108 -6.09 3.70 6.69
CA LEU A 108 -5.49 4.86 6.05
C LEU A 108 -6.17 5.16 4.71
N GLU A 109 -6.48 4.13 3.93
CA GLU A 109 -7.20 4.28 2.67
C GLU A 109 -8.60 4.89 2.88
N VAL A 110 -9.36 4.37 3.83
CA VAL A 110 -10.72 4.83 4.13
C VAL A 110 -10.72 6.26 4.68
N GLU A 111 -9.85 6.55 5.64
CA GLU A 111 -9.79 7.87 6.26
C GLU A 111 -9.26 8.93 5.27
N GLY A 112 -8.29 8.60 4.43
CA GLY A 112 -7.80 9.50 3.39
C GLY A 112 -8.87 9.81 2.32
N LYS A 113 -9.72 8.84 1.98
CA LYS A 113 -10.90 9.08 1.13
C LYS A 113 -11.87 10.07 1.78
N LYS A 114 -12.14 9.94 3.08
CA LYS A 114 -12.99 10.88 3.84
C LYS A 114 -12.38 12.29 3.90
N MET A 115 -11.05 12.38 3.99
CA MET A 115 -10.33 13.66 3.94
C MET A 115 -10.39 14.31 2.55
N GLY A 116 -10.74 13.55 1.50
CA GLY A 116 -10.81 14.03 0.12
C GLY A 116 -9.44 14.20 -0.55
N PHE A 117 -8.44 13.43 -0.12
CA PHE A 117 -7.11 13.47 -0.75
C PHE A 117 -7.20 13.14 -2.24
N SER A 118 -6.53 13.96 -3.04
CA SER A 118 -6.58 13.94 -4.49
C SER A 118 -5.43 14.78 -5.08
N ARG A 119 -5.35 14.87 -6.41
CA ARG A 119 -4.38 15.75 -7.10
C ARG A 119 -4.47 17.21 -6.67
N SER A 120 -5.68 17.69 -6.40
CA SER A 120 -5.92 19.09 -5.95
C SER A 120 -5.77 19.27 -4.44
N TYR A 121 -5.85 18.20 -3.67
CA TYR A 121 -5.70 18.21 -2.22
C TYR A 121 -4.71 17.11 -1.77
N ARG A 122 -3.43 17.43 -1.88
CA ARG A 122 -2.31 16.50 -1.65
C ARG A 122 -2.31 15.93 -0.24
N ALA A 123 -1.98 14.63 -0.12
CA ALA A 123 -1.81 13.93 1.14
C ALA A 123 -0.41 14.18 1.75
N SER A 124 -0.12 15.43 2.12
CA SER A 124 1.14 15.80 2.78
C SER A 124 1.27 15.12 4.15
N ILE A 125 2.50 15.06 4.69
CA ILE A 125 2.77 14.50 6.02
C ILE A 125 1.84 15.11 7.07
N ASP A 126 1.77 16.43 7.15
CA ASP A 126 0.99 17.13 8.18
C ASP A 126 -0.50 16.76 8.11
N ARG A 127 -1.04 16.63 6.91
CA ARG A 127 -2.45 16.24 6.70
C ARG A 127 -2.70 14.79 7.08
N VAL A 128 -1.79 13.89 6.73
CA VAL A 128 -1.87 12.46 7.10
C VAL A 128 -1.70 12.30 8.61
N GLN A 129 -0.78 13.00 9.24
CA GLN A 129 -0.64 13.03 10.71
C GLN A 129 -1.90 13.56 11.43
N GLY A 130 -2.67 14.42 10.79
CA GLY A 130 -3.95 14.90 11.30
C GLY A 130 -5.06 13.85 11.35
N ILE A 131 -4.87 12.68 10.74
CA ILE A 131 -5.86 11.60 10.74
C ILE A 131 -5.99 10.99 12.14
N THR A 132 -7.23 10.90 12.61
CA THR A 132 -7.61 10.16 13.82
C THR A 132 -8.60 9.06 13.44
N PHE A 133 -8.45 7.90 14.07
CA PHE A 133 -9.27 6.74 13.76
C PHE A 133 -9.49 5.88 15.01
N THR A 134 -10.42 4.93 14.93
CA THR A 134 -10.66 3.95 15.99
C THR A 134 -10.38 2.57 15.46
N VAL A 135 -9.64 1.76 16.23
CA VAL A 135 -9.39 0.35 15.91
C VAL A 135 -10.08 -0.55 16.94
N PRO A 136 -10.72 -1.64 16.50
CA PRO A 136 -11.23 -2.66 17.41
C PRO A 136 -10.08 -3.45 18.03
N ASP A 137 -10.40 -4.39 18.90
CA ASP A 137 -9.41 -5.33 19.45
C ASP A 137 -8.68 -6.09 18.35
N MET A 138 -7.43 -6.48 18.62
CA MET A 138 -6.55 -7.15 17.68
C MET A 138 -7.19 -8.39 17.03
N ALA A 139 -7.91 -9.19 17.81
CA ALA A 139 -8.61 -10.37 17.30
C ALA A 139 -9.65 -10.05 16.21
N VAL A 140 -10.32 -8.90 16.32
CA VAL A 140 -11.28 -8.43 15.29
C VAL A 140 -10.54 -7.92 14.05
N GLN A 141 -9.42 -7.22 14.25
CA GLN A 141 -8.59 -6.77 13.13
C GLN A 141 -8.03 -7.96 12.33
N ASP A 142 -7.51 -8.98 13.03
CA ASP A 142 -6.94 -10.17 12.41
C ASP A 142 -7.98 -10.99 11.66
N ASP A 143 -9.17 -11.18 12.24
CA ASP A 143 -10.29 -11.86 11.56
C ASP A 143 -10.72 -11.11 10.29
N ALA A 144 -10.79 -9.77 10.37
CA ALA A 144 -11.09 -8.94 9.20
C ALA A 144 -10.01 -9.12 8.11
N MET A 145 -8.73 -9.08 8.46
CA MET A 145 -7.63 -9.23 7.50
C MET A 145 -7.56 -10.63 6.90
N LYS A 146 -7.90 -11.66 7.67
CA LYS A 146 -8.03 -13.02 7.14
C LYS A 146 -9.12 -13.14 6.08
N LYS A 147 -10.29 -12.52 6.33
CA LYS A 147 -11.39 -12.48 5.35
C LYS A 147 -11.02 -11.69 4.10
N VAL A 148 -10.34 -10.54 4.26
CA VAL A 148 -9.85 -9.74 3.14
C VAL A 148 -8.89 -10.56 2.28
N ALA A 149 -7.91 -11.26 2.89
CA ALA A 149 -6.96 -12.10 2.18
C ALA A 149 -7.63 -13.24 1.39
N ASP A 150 -8.71 -13.85 1.93
CA ASP A 150 -9.50 -14.86 1.21
C ASP A 150 -10.17 -14.28 -0.04
N TYR A 151 -10.73 -13.06 0.05
CA TYR A 151 -11.31 -12.38 -1.12
C TYR A 151 -10.26 -11.94 -2.13
N GLU A 152 -9.11 -11.43 -1.70
CA GLU A 152 -8.00 -11.07 -2.59
C GLU A 152 -7.50 -12.28 -3.37
N SER A 153 -7.38 -13.45 -2.72
CA SER A 153 -7.03 -14.70 -3.39
C SER A 153 -8.06 -15.10 -4.46
N LYS A 154 -9.35 -14.99 -4.14
CA LYS A 154 -10.43 -15.26 -5.12
C LYS A 154 -10.43 -14.28 -6.30
N ILE A 155 -10.11 -13.01 -6.05
CA ILE A 155 -9.97 -12.01 -7.11
C ILE A 155 -8.81 -12.39 -8.02
N ALA A 156 -7.63 -12.69 -7.47
CA ALA A 156 -6.47 -13.09 -8.26
C ALA A 156 -6.72 -14.36 -9.10
N GLU A 157 -7.41 -15.36 -8.53
CA GLU A 157 -7.82 -16.55 -9.28
C GLU A 157 -8.78 -16.23 -10.44
N ALA A 158 -9.74 -15.32 -10.20
CA ALA A 158 -10.68 -14.90 -11.23
C ALA A 158 -10.00 -14.11 -12.36
N GLU A 159 -9.07 -13.23 -12.03
CA GLU A 159 -8.27 -12.47 -13.00
C GLU A 159 -7.42 -13.41 -13.88
N LEU A 160 -6.71 -14.37 -13.28
CA LEU A 160 -5.95 -15.37 -14.02
C LEU A 160 -6.85 -16.22 -14.95
N ARG A 161 -8.08 -16.53 -14.52
CA ARG A 161 -9.04 -17.24 -15.35
C ARG A 161 -9.50 -16.40 -16.53
N LEU A 162 -9.75 -15.11 -16.31
CA LEU A 162 -10.12 -14.16 -17.37
C LEU A 162 -9.01 -14.03 -18.43
N GLU A 163 -7.75 -13.92 -17.98
CA GLU A 163 -6.60 -13.88 -18.90
C GLU A 163 -6.50 -15.13 -19.77
N LYS A 164 -6.67 -16.32 -19.18
CA LYS A 164 -6.68 -17.59 -19.94
C LYS A 164 -7.80 -17.66 -20.97
N ILE A 165 -9.01 -17.23 -20.61
CA ILE A 165 -10.16 -17.18 -21.53
C ILE A 165 -9.92 -16.17 -22.66
N ALA A 166 -9.35 -15.01 -22.35
CA ALA A 166 -8.99 -14.00 -23.34
C ALA A 166 -7.94 -14.53 -24.34
N ALA A 167 -6.92 -15.25 -23.85
CA ALA A 167 -5.92 -15.88 -24.70
C ALA A 167 -6.53 -16.96 -25.61
N GLN A 168 -7.40 -17.81 -25.10
CA GLN A 168 -8.10 -18.84 -25.88
C GLN A 168 -8.98 -18.21 -26.98
N ARG A 169 -9.74 -17.15 -26.65
CA ARG A 169 -10.53 -16.40 -27.62
C ARG A 169 -9.67 -15.86 -28.75
N ASN A 170 -8.54 -15.26 -28.43
CA ASN A 170 -7.63 -14.67 -29.41
C ASN A 170 -6.99 -15.75 -30.30
N ASP A 171 -6.68 -16.93 -29.76
CA ASP A 171 -6.15 -18.06 -30.54
C ASP A 171 -7.18 -18.61 -31.53
N ILE A 172 -8.47 -18.69 -31.15
CA ILE A 172 -9.55 -19.08 -32.05
C ILE A 172 -9.67 -18.09 -33.22
N ILE A 173 -9.65 -16.79 -32.94
CA ILE A 173 -9.73 -15.74 -33.95
C ILE A 173 -8.54 -15.82 -34.92
N ARG A 174 -7.34 -15.99 -34.38
CA ARG A 174 -6.12 -16.10 -35.20
C ARG A 174 -6.19 -17.30 -36.14
N LYS A 175 -6.56 -18.49 -35.64
CA LYS A 175 -6.71 -19.70 -36.48
C LYS A 175 -7.72 -19.51 -37.56
N ALA A 176 -8.88 -18.91 -37.29
CA ALA A 176 -9.90 -18.63 -38.30
C ALA A 176 -9.44 -17.67 -39.41
N LEU A 177 -8.47 -16.78 -39.13
CA LEU A 177 -7.88 -15.88 -40.13
C LEU A 177 -6.75 -16.53 -40.93
N GLU A 178 -6.09 -17.56 -40.43
CA GLU A 178 -5.03 -18.32 -41.11
C GLU A 178 -5.63 -19.38 -42.05
N ASP A 179 -6.84 -19.87 -41.79
CA ASP A 179 -7.54 -20.92 -42.55
C ASP A 179 -8.45 -20.37 -43.68
N GLY A 180 -8.57 -19.04 -43.84
CA GLY A 180 -9.40 -18.37 -44.84
C GLY A 180 -8.57 -17.62 -45.89
#